data_81c0bc24afa6c41ae5120aaea3c34fcf
#
_entry.id   81c0bc24afa6c41ae5120aaea3c34fcf
#
_cell.length_a   1.000
_cell.length_b   1.000
_cell.length_c   1.000
_cell.angle_alpha   90.00
_cell.angle_beta   90.00
_cell.angle_gamma   90.00
#
_symmetry.space_group_name_H-M   'P 1'
#
loop_
_entity.id
_entity.type
_entity.pdbx_description
1 polymer ?
#
loop_
_entity_poly.entity_id
_entity_poly.type
_entity_poly.pdbx_seq_one_letter_code
_entity_poly.pdbx_strand_id
1 'polypeptide(L)'
;YNDGWIAATTPATLPWELSTKPAPDVITGYNWELYNLKEDPTQYNDLAAKMPDKVKELQDLFYSEAKKYNVLPLDNTTLARWNGPKPNLTGGRKVFSYTGTLTGVPNSGAPSILNKSYTITAEVEVPQGGGNGTILARGIFR
;
A
#
# COMPACT_ATOMS: atom_id res chain seq x y z
N TYR A 1 0.56 -11.79 -16.84
CA TYR A 1 0.41 -13.15 -17.31
C TYR A 1 -0.94 -13.33 -17.98
N ASN A 2 -0.93 -13.92 -19.14
CA ASN A 2 -2.15 -14.34 -19.85
C ASN A 2 -1.86 -15.55 -20.72
N ASP A 3 -2.61 -16.68 -20.54
CA ASP A 3 -2.55 -17.92 -21.32
C ASP A 3 -1.12 -18.43 -21.63
N GLY A 4 -0.28 -18.49 -20.62
CA GLY A 4 1.11 -18.96 -20.74
C GLY A 4 2.12 -17.89 -21.16
N TRP A 5 1.68 -16.69 -21.47
CA TRP A 5 2.55 -15.58 -21.82
C TRP A 5 2.76 -14.63 -20.64
N ILE A 6 3.98 -14.16 -20.47
CA ILE A 6 4.35 -13.09 -19.57
C ILE A 6 4.90 -11.91 -20.38
N ALA A 7 4.37 -10.73 -20.13
CA ALA A 7 5.05 -9.48 -20.43
C ALA A 7 5.53 -8.87 -19.10
N ALA A 8 6.80 -8.58 -19.03
CA ALA A 8 7.45 -8.05 -17.83
C ALA A 8 8.21 -6.76 -18.15
N THR A 9 8.45 -5.96 -17.14
CA THR A 9 9.27 -4.77 -17.25
C THR A 9 10.03 -4.51 -15.95
N THR A 10 11.23 -3.98 -16.07
CA THR A 10 12.02 -3.55 -14.93
C THR A 10 11.60 -2.13 -14.52
N PRO A 11 11.32 -1.87 -13.25
CA PRO A 11 10.97 -0.53 -12.81
C PRO A 11 12.12 0.44 -13.02
N ALA A 12 11.80 1.68 -13.38
CA ALA A 12 12.80 2.73 -13.61
C ALA A 12 13.59 3.10 -12.34
N THR A 13 13.04 2.77 -11.17
CA THR A 13 13.66 2.96 -9.86
C THR A 13 13.49 1.69 -9.05
N LEU A 14 14.56 1.19 -8.49
CA LEU A 14 14.51 -0.02 -7.67
C LEU A 14 13.78 0.25 -6.34
N PRO A 15 13.09 -0.76 -5.76
CA PRO A 15 12.26 -0.57 -4.56
C PRO A 15 13.01 0.00 -3.34
N TRP A 16 14.31 -0.22 -3.26
CA TRP A 16 15.17 0.29 -2.18
C TRP A 16 15.79 1.66 -2.47
N GLU A 17 15.63 2.19 -3.68
CA GLU A 17 16.07 3.53 -4.02
C GLU A 17 15.04 4.57 -3.56
N LEU A 18 15.51 5.59 -2.85
CA LEU A 18 14.66 6.70 -2.47
C LEU A 18 14.49 7.63 -3.67
N SER A 19 13.34 7.60 -4.29
CA SER A 19 13.02 8.43 -5.45
C SER A 19 11.82 9.33 -5.19
N THR A 20 11.93 10.58 -5.65
CA THR A 20 10.81 11.54 -5.73
C THR A 20 10.29 11.68 -7.16
N LYS A 21 10.95 11.03 -8.13
CA LYS A 21 10.54 11.10 -9.53
C LYS A 21 9.23 10.33 -9.72
N PRO A 22 8.28 10.89 -10.46
CA PRO A 22 7.06 10.17 -10.80
C PRO A 22 7.37 8.94 -11.66
N ALA A 23 6.51 7.93 -11.59
CA ALA A 23 6.60 6.77 -12.46
C ALA A 23 6.50 7.21 -13.94
N PRO A 24 7.27 6.60 -14.83
CA PRO A 24 7.11 6.80 -16.27
C PRO A 24 5.73 6.31 -16.74
N ASP A 25 5.36 6.68 -17.96
CA ASP A 25 4.17 6.11 -18.60
C ASP A 25 4.25 4.58 -18.64
N VAL A 26 3.18 3.92 -18.26
CA VAL A 26 3.16 2.45 -18.05
C VAL A 26 3.38 1.65 -19.33
N ILE A 27 3.09 2.22 -20.49
CA ILE A 27 3.26 1.56 -21.79
C ILE A 27 4.57 1.97 -22.46
N THR A 28 4.83 3.26 -22.53
CA THR A 28 5.91 3.81 -23.34
C THR A 28 7.18 4.13 -22.54
N GLY A 29 7.08 4.22 -21.23
CA GLY A 29 8.17 4.62 -20.36
C GLY A 29 9.08 3.49 -19.87
N TYR A 30 8.77 2.24 -20.24
CA TYR A 30 9.53 1.05 -19.83
C TYR A 30 9.96 0.20 -21.01
N ASN A 31 11.05 -0.53 -20.84
CA ASN A 31 11.42 -1.60 -21.74
C ASN A 31 10.66 -2.86 -21.35
N TRP A 32 9.95 -3.44 -22.29
CA TRP A 32 9.16 -4.64 -22.07
C TRP A 32 9.90 -5.87 -22.59
N GLU A 33 9.82 -6.94 -21.82
CA GLU A 33 10.30 -8.27 -22.14
C GLU A 33 9.10 -9.20 -22.34
N LEU A 34 9.21 -10.21 -23.19
CA LEU A 34 8.14 -11.15 -23.49
C LEU A 34 8.63 -12.60 -23.41
N TYR A 35 7.89 -13.41 -22.66
CA TYR A 35 8.24 -14.83 -22.48
C TYR A 35 7.04 -15.75 -22.68
N ASN A 36 7.28 -16.92 -23.33
CA ASN A 36 6.32 -18.01 -23.43
C ASN A 36 6.66 -19.07 -22.37
N LEU A 37 5.94 -19.10 -21.25
CA LEU A 37 6.22 -20.02 -20.15
C LEU A 37 5.91 -21.49 -20.48
N LYS A 38 5.15 -21.77 -21.53
CA LYS A 38 4.89 -23.15 -21.98
C LYS A 38 6.13 -23.77 -22.63
N GLU A 39 6.96 -22.94 -23.26
CA GLU A 39 8.17 -23.36 -23.97
C GLU A 39 9.44 -23.01 -23.20
N ASP A 40 9.44 -21.87 -22.47
CA ASP A 40 10.56 -21.35 -21.70
C ASP A 40 10.12 -20.95 -20.29
N PRO A 41 9.94 -21.91 -19.38
CA PRO A 41 9.53 -21.62 -17.99
C PRO A 41 10.61 -20.86 -17.20
N THR A 42 11.85 -20.81 -17.70
CA THR A 42 12.97 -20.11 -17.06
C THR A 42 13.08 -18.65 -17.46
N GLN A 43 12.30 -18.20 -18.46
CA GLN A 43 12.33 -16.84 -18.98
C GLN A 43 13.74 -16.43 -19.47
N TYR A 44 14.41 -17.35 -20.13
CA TYR A 44 15.77 -17.15 -20.65
C TYR A 44 15.77 -16.41 -21.99
N ASN A 45 14.78 -16.70 -22.85
CA ASN A 45 14.69 -16.14 -24.20
C ASN A 45 13.65 -15.04 -24.28
N ASP A 46 14.10 -13.80 -24.26
CA ASP A 46 13.21 -12.65 -24.49
C ASP A 46 12.74 -12.64 -25.97
N LEU A 47 11.42 -12.67 -26.15
CA LEU A 47 10.76 -12.68 -27.46
C LEU A 47 10.21 -11.30 -27.86
N ALA A 48 10.41 -10.24 -27.06
CA ALA A 48 9.79 -8.94 -27.30
C ALA A 48 10.14 -8.36 -28.67
N ALA A 49 11.43 -8.43 -29.07
CA ALA A 49 11.87 -7.94 -30.37
C ALA A 49 11.34 -8.78 -31.56
N LYS A 50 11.05 -10.07 -31.32
CA LYS A 50 10.56 -10.98 -32.37
C LYS A 50 9.03 -10.94 -32.52
N MET A 51 8.32 -10.58 -31.45
CA MET A 51 6.86 -10.62 -31.38
C MET A 51 6.28 -9.31 -30.81
N PRO A 52 6.53 -8.16 -31.43
CA PRO A 52 6.08 -6.87 -30.92
C PRO A 52 4.55 -6.76 -30.80
N ASP A 53 3.81 -7.41 -31.69
CA ASP A 53 2.35 -7.43 -31.64
C ASP A 53 1.83 -8.14 -30.39
N LYS A 54 2.52 -9.22 -29.97
CA LYS A 54 2.16 -9.94 -28.75
C LYS A 54 2.48 -9.13 -27.49
N VAL A 55 3.58 -8.37 -27.51
CA VAL A 55 3.88 -7.38 -26.44
C VAL A 55 2.75 -6.37 -26.34
N LYS A 56 2.36 -5.79 -27.49
CA LYS A 56 1.28 -4.80 -27.52
C LYS A 56 -0.05 -5.38 -27.03
N GLU A 57 -0.42 -6.58 -27.43
CA GLU A 57 -1.63 -7.26 -26.95
C GLU A 57 -1.65 -7.34 -25.41
N LEU A 58 -0.55 -7.75 -24.80
CA LEU A 58 -0.45 -7.88 -23.34
C LEU A 58 -0.39 -6.52 -22.62
N GLN A 59 0.20 -5.51 -23.25
CA GLN A 59 0.16 -4.14 -22.75
C GLN A 59 -1.27 -3.59 -22.74
N ASP A 60 -2.00 -3.77 -23.83
CA ASP A 60 -3.39 -3.32 -23.97
C ASP A 60 -4.30 -4.04 -22.95
N LEU A 61 -4.09 -5.35 -22.76
CA LEU A 61 -4.76 -6.13 -21.72
C LEU A 61 -4.45 -5.60 -20.31
N PHE A 62 -3.17 -5.40 -19.99
CA PHE A 62 -2.75 -4.84 -18.71
C PHE A 62 -3.41 -3.48 -18.46
N TYR A 63 -3.38 -2.59 -19.45
CA TYR A 63 -3.95 -1.25 -19.31
C TYR A 63 -5.47 -1.29 -19.09
N SER A 64 -6.16 -2.16 -19.82
CA SER A 64 -7.60 -2.39 -19.67
C SER A 64 -7.96 -2.85 -18.25
N GLU A 65 -7.26 -3.87 -17.75
CA GLU A 65 -7.50 -4.39 -16.40
C GLU A 65 -7.09 -3.38 -15.31
N ALA A 66 -5.96 -2.69 -15.49
CA ALA A 66 -5.50 -1.68 -14.57
C ALA A 66 -6.48 -0.51 -14.43
N LYS A 67 -7.11 -0.10 -15.54
CA LYS A 67 -8.17 0.92 -15.54
C LYS A 67 -9.44 0.42 -14.85
N LYS A 68 -9.85 -0.81 -15.15
CA LYS A 68 -11.05 -1.44 -14.57
C LYS A 68 -10.96 -1.56 -13.05
N TYR A 69 -9.78 -1.90 -12.53
CA TYR A 69 -9.55 -2.11 -11.10
C TYR A 69 -8.92 -0.92 -10.37
N ASN A 70 -8.89 0.27 -10.99
CA ASN A 70 -8.35 1.50 -10.40
C ASN A 70 -6.90 1.35 -9.92
N VAL A 71 -6.06 0.63 -10.67
CA VAL A 71 -4.63 0.45 -10.38
C VAL A 71 -3.81 1.68 -10.78
N LEU A 72 -4.32 2.46 -11.73
CA LEU A 72 -3.66 3.66 -12.24
C LEU A 72 -4.05 4.92 -11.43
N PRO A 73 -3.14 5.90 -11.27
CA PRO A 73 -1.77 5.90 -11.78
C PRO A 73 -0.84 5.00 -10.97
N LEU A 74 0.15 4.40 -11.63
CA LEU A 74 1.23 3.70 -10.94
C LEU A 74 2.17 4.72 -10.29
N ASP A 75 2.56 4.45 -9.05
CA ASP A 75 3.48 5.30 -8.30
C ASP A 75 4.61 4.48 -7.69
N ASN A 76 5.83 4.75 -8.12
CA ASN A 76 7.06 4.15 -7.60
C ASN A 76 7.84 5.10 -6.68
N THR A 77 7.26 6.25 -6.29
CA THR A 77 7.90 7.22 -5.42
C THR A 77 7.81 6.78 -3.95
N THR A 78 8.94 6.54 -3.30
CA THR A 78 8.98 6.13 -1.89
C THR A 78 8.73 7.32 -0.96
N LEU A 79 9.48 8.41 -1.15
CA LEU A 79 9.40 9.57 -0.26
C LEU A 79 8.09 10.32 -0.39
N ALA A 80 7.55 10.46 -1.60
CA ALA A 80 6.26 11.12 -1.80
C ALA A 80 5.12 10.34 -1.12
N ARG A 81 5.13 9.00 -1.17
CA ARG A 81 4.15 8.16 -0.46
C ARG A 81 4.28 8.26 1.06
N TRP A 82 5.49 8.39 1.58
CA TRP A 82 5.68 8.57 3.02
C TRP A 82 5.14 9.90 3.52
N ASN A 83 5.31 10.96 2.74
CA ASN A 83 4.88 12.32 3.07
C ASN A 83 3.48 12.66 2.54
N GLY A 84 2.91 11.82 1.68
CA GLY A 84 1.60 12.02 1.09
C GLY A 84 0.46 11.98 2.12
N PRO A 85 -0.72 12.48 1.73
CA PRO A 85 -1.90 12.45 2.58
C PRO A 85 -2.27 11.00 2.91
N LYS A 86 -2.42 10.71 4.20
CA LYS A 86 -2.83 9.39 4.67
C LYS A 86 -4.29 9.39 5.05
N PRO A 87 -5.01 8.28 4.86
CA PRO A 87 -6.37 8.15 5.32
C PRO A 87 -6.49 8.49 6.80
N ASN A 88 -7.40 9.39 7.13
CA ASN A 88 -7.69 9.75 8.51
C ASN A 88 -8.97 9.06 8.99
N LEU A 89 -8.82 7.93 9.68
CA LEU A 89 -9.94 7.14 10.21
C LEU A 89 -10.68 7.85 11.34
N THR A 90 -10.10 8.89 11.93
CA THR A 90 -10.76 9.66 12.98
C THR A 90 -11.81 10.62 12.41
N GLY A 91 -11.75 10.95 11.12
CA GLY A 91 -12.72 11.84 10.46
C GLY A 91 -12.81 13.23 11.09
N GLY A 92 -11.75 13.71 11.74
CA GLY A 92 -11.74 14.99 12.45
C GLY A 92 -12.51 15.01 13.76
N ARG A 93 -12.96 13.87 14.28
CA ARG A 93 -13.64 13.75 15.57
C ARG A 93 -12.80 14.29 16.72
N LYS A 94 -13.43 14.96 17.66
CA LYS A 94 -12.80 15.49 18.86
C LYS A 94 -13.09 14.65 20.10
N VAL A 95 -14.15 13.84 20.07
CA VAL A 95 -14.56 12.97 21.16
C VAL A 95 -14.51 11.52 20.68
N PHE A 96 -13.93 10.67 21.48
CA PHE A 96 -13.78 9.24 21.22
C PHE A 96 -14.31 8.49 22.43
N SER A 97 -15.21 7.54 22.20
CA SER A 97 -15.73 6.67 23.25
C SER A 97 -15.36 5.23 22.91
N TYR A 98 -14.86 4.52 23.88
CA TYR A 98 -14.48 3.12 23.78
C TYR A 98 -15.19 2.34 24.88
N THR A 99 -15.61 1.13 24.57
CA THR A 99 -16.28 0.22 25.50
C THR A 99 -15.55 -1.12 25.51
N GLY A 100 -15.42 -1.72 26.68
CA GLY A 100 -14.72 -3.00 26.84
C GLY A 100 -13.22 -2.91 26.63
N THR A 101 -12.58 -4.08 26.50
CA THR A 101 -11.13 -4.17 26.31
C THR A 101 -10.75 -3.99 24.86
N LEU A 102 -9.87 -3.02 24.60
CA LEU A 102 -9.32 -2.74 23.27
C LEU A 102 -7.80 -2.84 23.31
N THR A 103 -7.22 -3.52 22.35
CA THR A 103 -5.77 -3.61 22.15
C THR A 103 -5.42 -3.34 20.70
N GLY A 104 -4.22 -2.79 20.44
CA GLY A 104 -3.69 -2.62 19.09
C GLY A 104 -4.42 -1.58 18.24
N VAL A 105 -5.09 -0.59 18.83
CA VAL A 105 -5.72 0.50 18.06
C VAL A 105 -4.65 1.26 17.29
N PRO A 106 -4.70 1.30 15.95
CA PRO A 106 -3.68 1.97 15.16
C PRO A 106 -3.72 3.50 15.36
N ASN A 107 -2.58 4.17 15.22
CA ASN A 107 -2.50 5.62 15.38
C ASN A 107 -3.46 6.42 14.48
N SER A 108 -3.75 5.89 13.28
CA SER A 108 -4.74 6.50 12.36
C SER A 108 -6.18 6.41 12.86
N GLY A 109 -6.49 5.45 13.74
CA GLY A 109 -7.81 5.26 14.34
C GLY A 109 -7.94 5.80 15.76
N ALA A 110 -6.85 6.24 16.37
CA ALA A 110 -6.78 6.76 17.74
C ALA A 110 -6.79 8.29 17.78
N PRO A 111 -7.23 8.92 18.88
CA PRO A 111 -7.14 10.36 19.02
C PRO A 111 -5.69 10.83 19.02
N SER A 112 -5.40 11.91 18.28
CA SER A 112 -4.10 12.56 18.37
C SER A 112 -4.05 13.42 19.63
N ILE A 113 -3.18 13.05 20.55
CA ILE A 113 -2.94 13.78 21.82
C ILE A 113 -1.58 14.49 21.84
N LEU A 114 -0.87 14.51 20.69
CA LEU A 114 0.42 15.18 20.57
C LEU A 114 0.25 16.70 20.58
N ASN A 115 0.94 17.36 21.51
CA ASN A 115 0.95 18.83 21.64
C ASN A 115 -0.45 19.46 21.69
N LYS A 116 -1.37 18.82 22.44
CA LYS A 116 -2.76 19.28 22.61
C LYS A 116 -3.21 19.03 24.05
N SER A 117 -4.09 19.89 24.55
CA SER A 117 -4.81 19.61 25.78
C SER A 117 -5.89 18.57 25.52
N TYR A 118 -6.04 17.62 26.45
CA TYR A 118 -7.05 16.57 26.35
C TYR A 118 -7.53 16.17 27.74
N THR A 119 -8.70 15.59 27.79
CA THR A 119 -9.29 14.99 28.99
C THR A 119 -9.61 13.55 28.75
N ILE A 120 -9.33 12.70 29.71
CA ILE A 120 -9.69 11.28 29.69
C ILE A 120 -10.61 11.03 30.87
N THR A 121 -11.77 10.45 30.60
CA THR A 121 -12.73 10.01 31.62
C THR A 121 -12.94 8.51 31.43
N ALA A 122 -12.86 7.75 32.53
CA ALA A 122 -13.12 6.33 32.53
C ALA A 122 -14.18 5.99 33.57
N GLU A 123 -15.23 5.29 33.16
CA GLU A 123 -16.19 4.64 34.05
C GLU A 123 -15.72 3.22 34.31
N VAL A 124 -15.44 2.87 35.57
CA VAL A 124 -14.83 1.61 35.93
C VAL A 124 -15.64 0.95 37.04
N GLU A 125 -16.04 -0.31 36.84
CA GLU A 125 -16.56 -1.16 37.88
C GLU A 125 -15.43 -1.96 38.52
N VAL A 126 -15.21 -1.78 39.82
CA VAL A 126 -14.20 -2.50 40.57
C VAL A 126 -14.89 -3.61 41.38
N PRO A 127 -14.55 -4.89 41.19
CA PRO A 127 -15.15 -5.99 41.93
C PRO A 127 -14.81 -5.92 43.42
N GLN A 128 -15.61 -6.56 44.29
CA GLN A 128 -15.52 -6.48 45.74
C GLN A 128 -14.18 -7.01 46.32
N GLY A 129 -13.32 -7.58 45.60
CA GLY A 129 -11.95 -7.94 45.97
C GLY A 129 -10.85 -6.99 45.48
N GLY A 130 -11.24 -5.89 44.84
CA GLY A 130 -10.32 -5.02 44.15
C GLY A 130 -9.99 -5.53 42.75
N GLY A 131 -9.20 -4.77 42.00
CA GLY A 131 -8.75 -5.14 40.66
C GLY A 131 -7.42 -4.48 40.34
N ASN A 132 -6.60 -5.18 39.56
CA ASN A 132 -5.35 -4.65 39.01
C ASN A 132 -5.44 -4.63 37.50
N GLY A 133 -4.99 -3.56 36.87
CA GLY A 133 -4.98 -3.47 35.41
C GLY A 133 -4.63 -2.06 34.93
N THR A 134 -4.41 -1.97 33.62
CA THR A 134 -4.17 -0.70 32.96
C THR A 134 -5.48 -0.19 32.38
N ILE A 135 -5.92 0.99 32.80
CA ILE A 135 -7.11 1.65 32.27
C ILE A 135 -6.83 2.15 30.85
N LEU A 136 -5.67 2.74 30.64
CA LEU A 136 -5.26 3.23 29.34
C LEU A 136 -3.75 3.27 29.22
N ALA A 137 -3.23 2.78 28.11
CA ALA A 137 -1.83 2.93 27.75
C ALA A 137 -1.70 3.36 26.29
N ARG A 138 -0.73 4.20 26.00
CA ARG A 138 -0.34 4.56 24.64
C ARG A 138 1.14 4.30 24.45
N GLY A 139 1.49 3.41 23.53
CA GLY A 139 2.86 3.13 23.12
C GLY A 139 3.24 3.96 21.90
N ILE A 140 4.52 4.27 21.79
CA ILE A 140 5.13 4.80 20.57
C ILE A 140 6.14 3.75 20.12
N PHE A 141 5.93 3.21 18.92
CA PHE A 141 6.98 2.44 18.28
C PHE A 141 8.02 3.44 17.73
N ARG A 142 9.24 3.27 18.15
CA ARG A 142 10.41 3.94 17.58
C ARG A 142 11.06 3.04 16.55
#